data_ea3f48db90ec996cde600d258fa87746
#
_entry.id   ea3f48db90ec996cde600d258fa87746
#
_cell.length_a   1.000
_cell.length_b   1.000
_cell.length_c   1.000
_cell.angle_alpha   90.00
_cell.angle_beta   90.00
_cell.angle_gamma   90.00
#
_symmetry.space_group_name_H-M   'P 1'
#
loop_
_entity.id
_entity.type
_entity.pdbx_description
1 polymer ?
#
loop_
_entity_poly.entity_id
_entity_poly.type
_entity_poly.pdbx_seq_one_letter_code
_entity_poly.pdbx_strand_id
1 'polypeptide(L)'
;MKKYIQLFLFVVLLTACSSPKNSLTYFENVKSIESGIVPSQEYSVKIVPDDELFIMITSLIPEATMAYNLPLSNPATVGNLRLTTQPQQLTYLVDQSGNIDMPVLGKIHVAGLTTLQVKEELESRIGQDVEDPIVRVE
;
A
#
# COMPACT_ATOMS: atom_id res chain seq x y z
N MET A 1 39.98 -47.00 44.96
CA MET A 1 39.09 -45.82 45.07
C MET A 1 39.28 -44.86 43.88
N LYS A 2 40.48 -44.45 43.51
CA LYS A 2 40.68 -43.49 42.39
C LYS A 2 40.15 -43.96 41.03
N LYS A 3 40.24 -45.24 40.70
CA LYS A 3 39.75 -45.81 39.43
C LYS A 3 38.22 -45.72 39.30
N TYR A 4 37.48 -45.92 40.37
CA TYR A 4 36.03 -45.85 40.38
C TYR A 4 35.54 -44.39 40.28
N ILE A 5 36.28 -43.45 40.81
CA ILE A 5 35.97 -42.01 40.65
C ILE A 5 36.16 -41.55 39.19
N GLN A 6 37.20 -42.02 38.51
CA GLN A 6 37.41 -41.74 37.10
C GLN A 6 36.32 -42.36 36.22
N LEU A 7 35.90 -43.56 36.50
CA LEU A 7 34.80 -44.23 35.81
C LEU A 7 33.47 -43.50 35.95
N PHE A 8 33.19 -43.03 37.19
CA PHE A 8 31.99 -42.27 37.51
C PHE A 8 31.98 -40.90 36.78
N LEU A 9 33.11 -40.20 36.73
CA LEU A 9 33.27 -38.95 36.02
C LEU A 9 33.04 -39.12 34.52
N PHE A 10 33.50 -40.26 33.95
CA PHE A 10 33.32 -40.56 32.52
C PHE A 10 31.87 -40.82 32.15
N VAL A 11 31.13 -41.52 33.05
CA VAL A 11 29.69 -41.79 32.83
C VAL A 11 28.85 -40.51 32.91
N VAL A 12 29.18 -39.58 33.83
CA VAL A 12 28.49 -38.29 33.94
C VAL A 12 28.69 -37.39 32.71
N LEU A 13 29.86 -37.48 32.05
CA LEU A 13 30.14 -36.72 30.83
C LEU A 13 29.33 -37.22 29.58
N LEU A 14 28.84 -38.46 29.62
CA LEU A 14 28.07 -39.04 28.50
C LEU A 14 26.58 -38.69 28.54
N THR A 15 26.06 -38.12 29.63
CA THR A 15 24.65 -37.74 29.77
C THR A 15 24.34 -36.27 29.39
N ALA A 16 25.36 -35.49 28.98
CA ALA A 16 25.21 -34.04 28.76
C ALA A 16 24.72 -33.64 27.36
N CYS A 17 24.30 -34.59 26.52
CA CYS A 17 23.86 -34.28 25.16
C CYS A 17 22.36 -34.57 24.95
N SER A 18 21.49 -33.88 25.71
CA SER A 18 20.07 -33.80 25.40
C SER A 18 19.76 -32.37 24.98
N SER A 19 19.98 -32.05 23.70
CA SER A 19 19.47 -30.83 23.10
C SER A 19 17.95 -30.91 23.00
N PRO A 20 17.17 -29.99 23.59
CA PRO A 20 15.76 -29.90 23.29
C PRO A 20 15.61 -29.56 21.80
N LYS A 21 15.04 -30.48 21.04
CA LYS A 21 14.59 -30.19 19.66
C LYS A 21 13.42 -29.22 19.77
N ASN A 22 13.70 -27.93 19.81
CA ASN A 22 12.71 -26.93 19.46
C ASN A 22 12.44 -27.13 17.97
N SER A 23 11.46 -27.96 17.67
CA SER A 23 10.89 -28.01 16.33
C SER A 23 10.22 -26.66 16.10
N LEU A 24 10.89 -25.78 15.38
CA LEU A 24 10.25 -24.62 14.78
C LEU A 24 9.25 -25.18 13.76
N THR A 25 8.05 -25.45 14.23
CA THR A 25 6.92 -25.84 13.38
C THR A 25 6.47 -24.57 12.67
N TYR A 26 7.10 -24.29 11.53
CA TYR A 26 6.79 -23.11 10.70
C TYR A 26 5.41 -23.23 10.02
N PHE A 27 4.78 -24.41 10.06
CA PHE A 27 3.49 -24.69 9.41
C PHE A 27 2.57 -25.51 10.32
N GLU A 28 2.20 -24.98 11.49
CA GLU A 28 1.28 -25.68 12.40
C GLU A 28 -0.17 -25.72 11.85
N ASN A 29 -0.49 -24.87 10.86
CA ASN A 29 -1.82 -24.73 10.25
C ASN A 29 -1.95 -25.37 8.85
N VAL A 30 -1.01 -26.21 8.42
CA VAL A 30 -1.09 -26.86 7.09
C VAL A 30 -2.29 -27.81 6.98
N LYS A 31 -2.81 -28.33 8.11
CA LYS A 31 -3.99 -29.21 8.09
C LYS A 31 -5.28 -28.53 7.64
N SER A 32 -5.35 -27.19 7.71
CA SER A 32 -6.49 -26.42 7.18
C SER A 32 -6.38 -26.16 5.67
N ILE A 33 -5.23 -26.39 5.07
CA ILE A 33 -4.98 -26.18 3.62
C ILE A 33 -5.39 -27.43 2.81
N GLU A 34 -5.45 -28.60 3.41
CA GLU A 34 -5.90 -29.84 2.73
C GLU A 34 -7.38 -29.80 2.31
N SER A 35 -8.18 -28.92 2.89
CA SER A 35 -9.57 -28.68 2.47
C SER A 35 -9.73 -27.71 1.28
N GLY A 36 -8.62 -27.17 0.73
CA GLY A 36 -8.64 -26.33 -0.48
C GLY A 36 -9.38 -24.98 -0.36
N ILE A 37 -9.88 -24.67 0.83
CA ILE A 37 -10.56 -23.40 1.09
C ILE A 37 -9.63 -22.56 1.96
N VAL A 38 -8.69 -21.87 1.32
CA VAL A 38 -8.10 -20.67 1.94
C VAL A 38 -9.22 -19.62 1.90
N PRO A 39 -9.74 -19.15 3.05
CA PRO A 39 -10.61 -17.98 3.00
C PRO A 39 -9.75 -16.85 2.43
N SER A 40 -9.98 -16.52 1.17
CA SER A 40 -9.44 -15.30 0.59
C SER A 40 -10.15 -14.15 1.34
N GLN A 41 -9.57 -13.71 2.45
CA GLN A 41 -9.89 -12.38 2.94
C GLN A 41 -9.46 -11.45 1.81
N GLU A 42 -10.44 -10.92 1.08
CA GLU A 42 -10.20 -9.82 0.15
C GLU A 42 -9.60 -8.68 0.98
N TYR A 43 -8.25 -8.64 0.95
CA TYR A 43 -7.52 -7.56 1.60
C TYR A 43 -7.65 -6.33 0.69
N SER A 44 -8.63 -5.49 0.99
CA SER A 44 -8.77 -4.20 0.34
C SER A 44 -8.03 -3.14 1.13
N VAL A 45 -6.99 -2.56 0.52
CA VAL A 45 -6.29 -1.40 1.09
C VAL A 45 -7.26 -0.22 1.14
N LYS A 46 -7.37 0.41 2.31
CA LYS A 46 -8.18 1.59 2.54
C LYS A 46 -7.30 2.81 2.70
N ILE A 47 -7.73 3.90 2.15
CA ILE A 47 -7.09 5.20 2.24
C ILE A 47 -7.18 5.71 3.68
N VAL A 48 -6.08 6.25 4.18
CA VAL A 48 -5.98 6.86 5.53
C VAL A 48 -5.46 8.30 5.44
N PRO A 49 -5.67 9.12 6.48
CA PRO A 49 -5.02 10.43 6.55
C PRO A 49 -3.50 10.35 6.36
N ASP A 50 -2.92 11.36 5.73
CA ASP A 50 -1.52 11.48 5.32
C ASP A 50 -1.11 10.60 4.10
N ASP A 51 -2.03 9.84 3.50
CA ASP A 51 -1.77 9.20 2.21
C ASP A 51 -1.67 10.24 1.08
N GLU A 52 -0.84 9.95 0.09
CA GLU A 52 -0.74 10.70 -1.15
C GLU A 52 -1.42 9.93 -2.29
N LEU A 53 -2.42 10.54 -2.91
CA LEU A 53 -3.18 9.95 -4.01
C LEU A 53 -2.82 10.61 -5.33
N PHE A 54 -2.41 9.80 -6.30
CA PHE A 54 -2.33 10.24 -7.68
C PHE A 54 -3.70 10.06 -8.34
N ILE A 55 -4.31 11.14 -8.81
CA ILE A 55 -5.61 11.12 -9.49
C ILE A 55 -5.44 11.80 -10.84
N MET A 56 -5.83 11.10 -11.91
CA MET A 56 -5.85 11.60 -13.28
C MET A 56 -7.21 11.36 -13.90
N ILE A 57 -7.75 12.40 -14.51
CA ILE A 57 -9.06 12.40 -15.16
C ILE A 57 -8.85 12.65 -16.65
N THR A 58 -9.40 11.77 -17.48
CA THR A 58 -9.36 11.88 -18.94
C THR A 58 -10.74 11.66 -19.53
N SER A 59 -10.99 12.18 -20.73
CA SER A 59 -12.21 11.94 -21.51
C SER A 59 -11.90 11.98 -22.99
N LEU A 60 -12.90 11.74 -23.84
CA LEU A 60 -12.77 11.87 -25.30
C LEU A 60 -12.44 13.31 -25.70
N ILE A 61 -12.84 14.30 -24.89
CA ILE A 61 -12.55 15.72 -25.10
C ILE A 61 -11.59 16.16 -23.97
N PRO A 62 -10.26 16.19 -24.22
CA PRO A 62 -9.26 16.48 -23.17
C PRO A 62 -9.47 17.85 -22.50
N GLU A 63 -9.95 18.84 -23.25
CA GLU A 63 -10.21 20.19 -22.75
C GLU A 63 -11.26 20.20 -21.63
N ALA A 64 -12.25 19.30 -21.68
CA ALA A 64 -13.31 19.21 -20.69
C ALA A 64 -12.79 18.74 -19.33
N THR A 65 -11.69 17.98 -19.29
CA THR A 65 -11.11 17.42 -18.06
C THR A 65 -9.93 18.24 -17.52
N MET A 66 -9.40 19.18 -18.26
CA MET A 66 -8.22 19.98 -17.84
C MET A 66 -8.45 20.71 -16.52
N ALA A 67 -9.65 21.22 -16.29
CA ALA A 67 -9.98 21.98 -15.09
C ALA A 67 -10.02 21.12 -13.81
N TYR A 68 -10.22 19.80 -13.95
CA TYR A 68 -10.31 18.86 -12.83
C TYR A 68 -8.95 18.29 -12.41
N ASN A 69 -7.94 18.40 -13.29
CA ASN A 69 -6.62 17.85 -13.03
C ASN A 69 -5.69 18.87 -12.38
N LEU A 70 -4.78 18.42 -11.53
CA LEU A 70 -3.68 19.26 -11.06
C LEU A 70 -2.76 19.62 -12.22
N PRO A 71 -2.25 20.87 -12.27
CA PRO A 71 -1.29 21.25 -13.29
C PRO A 71 0.00 20.46 -13.13
N LEU A 72 0.64 20.13 -14.27
CA LEU A 72 1.97 19.53 -14.22
C LEU A 72 2.95 20.54 -13.62
N SER A 73 3.67 20.14 -12.57
CA SER A 73 4.75 20.95 -12.03
C SER A 73 5.95 20.89 -12.96
N ASN A 74 6.21 21.99 -13.68
CA ASN A 74 7.50 22.19 -14.33
C ASN A 74 8.43 22.83 -13.32
N PRO A 75 9.50 22.17 -12.86
CA PRO A 75 10.47 22.82 -12.00
C PRO A 75 11.05 24.04 -12.73
N ALA A 76 10.92 25.19 -12.09
CA ALA A 76 11.41 26.46 -12.64
C ALA A 76 12.90 26.34 -12.97
N THR A 77 13.28 26.72 -14.19
CA THR A 77 14.66 26.84 -14.61
C THR A 77 15.29 28.01 -13.86
N VAL A 78 16.03 27.74 -12.78
CA VAL A 78 16.84 28.74 -12.12
C VAL A 78 18.20 28.75 -12.79
N GLY A 79 18.42 29.73 -13.65
CA GLY A 79 19.68 29.97 -14.36
C GLY A 79 19.98 28.96 -15.49
N ASN A 80 21.12 29.08 -16.15
CA ASN A 80 21.55 28.27 -17.30
C ASN A 80 21.89 26.80 -17.01
N LEU A 81 21.52 26.28 -15.86
CA LEU A 81 21.60 24.85 -15.53
C LEU A 81 20.35 24.19 -16.07
N ARG A 82 20.48 23.51 -17.20
CA ARG A 82 19.53 22.50 -17.68
C ARG A 82 19.52 21.33 -16.68
N LEU A 83 18.80 21.49 -15.58
CA LEU A 83 18.33 20.33 -14.83
C LEU A 83 17.20 19.75 -15.67
N THR A 84 17.46 18.65 -16.36
CA THR A 84 16.45 17.82 -17.01
C THR A 84 15.63 17.17 -15.89
N THR A 85 14.77 17.94 -15.25
CA THR A 85 13.77 17.44 -14.34
C THR A 85 12.59 17.00 -15.21
N GLN A 86 12.29 15.71 -15.16
CA GLN A 86 11.04 15.21 -15.74
C GLN A 86 9.86 15.95 -15.10
N PRO A 87 8.78 16.24 -15.86
CA PRO A 87 7.57 16.82 -15.29
C PRO A 87 7.12 15.91 -14.15
N GLN A 88 7.04 16.47 -12.95
CA GLN A 88 6.59 15.73 -11.79
C GLN A 88 5.07 15.82 -11.74
N GLN A 89 4.42 14.67 -11.70
CA GLN A 89 2.99 14.59 -11.46
C GLN A 89 2.71 14.97 -10.01
N LEU A 90 1.73 15.85 -9.82
CA LEU A 90 1.31 16.26 -8.49
C LEU A 90 0.32 15.23 -7.92
N THR A 91 0.43 15.01 -6.62
CA THR A 91 -0.45 14.14 -5.84
C THR A 91 -1.37 14.98 -4.94
N TYR A 92 -2.47 14.39 -4.52
CA TYR A 92 -3.37 14.94 -3.52
C TYR A 92 -3.01 14.34 -2.16
N LEU A 93 -2.75 15.17 -1.17
CA LEU A 93 -2.55 14.75 0.20
C LEU A 93 -3.90 14.61 0.89
N VAL A 94 -4.15 13.47 1.55
CA VAL A 94 -5.34 13.26 2.38
C VAL A 94 -5.15 13.99 3.71
N ASP A 95 -6.01 14.95 3.99
CA ASP A 95 -5.94 15.75 5.21
C ASP A 95 -6.30 14.94 6.47
N GLN A 96 -6.06 15.49 7.66
CA GLN A 96 -6.35 14.85 8.95
C GLN A 96 -7.85 14.55 9.16
N SER A 97 -8.72 15.19 8.39
CA SER A 97 -10.18 14.94 8.38
C SER A 97 -10.57 13.88 7.36
N GLY A 98 -9.59 13.30 6.63
CA GLY A 98 -9.81 12.27 5.62
C GLY A 98 -10.29 12.80 4.27
N ASN A 99 -10.06 14.09 3.96
CA ASN A 99 -10.48 14.69 2.70
C ASN A 99 -9.29 15.03 1.81
N ILE A 100 -9.56 15.08 0.49
CA ILE A 100 -8.69 15.71 -0.50
C ILE A 100 -9.36 16.98 -1.03
N ASP A 101 -8.57 17.96 -1.49
CA ASP A 101 -9.08 19.19 -2.08
C ASP A 101 -8.81 19.18 -3.59
N MET A 102 -9.87 18.98 -4.37
CA MET A 102 -9.80 18.83 -5.82
C MET A 102 -10.26 20.10 -6.54
N PRO A 103 -9.60 20.50 -7.65
CA PRO A 103 -10.13 21.55 -8.51
C PRO A 103 -11.57 21.24 -8.92
N VAL A 104 -12.40 22.30 -9.03
CA VAL A 104 -13.81 22.24 -9.42
C VAL A 104 -14.71 21.53 -8.41
N LEU A 105 -14.34 20.33 -7.94
CA LEU A 105 -15.16 19.52 -7.02
C LEU A 105 -15.03 19.91 -5.55
N GLY A 106 -13.97 20.66 -5.19
CA GLY A 106 -13.70 21.04 -3.82
C GLY A 106 -13.28 19.87 -2.93
N LYS A 107 -13.71 19.90 -1.67
CA LYS A 107 -13.36 18.88 -0.68
C LYS A 107 -14.17 17.60 -0.85
N ILE A 108 -13.47 16.47 -0.96
CA ILE A 108 -14.03 15.14 -1.10
C ILE A 108 -13.49 14.24 -0.01
N HIS A 109 -14.39 13.55 0.71
CA HIS A 109 -14.01 12.60 1.74
C HIS A 109 -13.59 11.27 1.10
N VAL A 110 -12.36 10.83 1.38
CA VAL A 110 -11.76 9.62 0.78
C VAL A 110 -11.26 8.62 1.83
N ALA A 111 -11.05 9.04 3.08
CA ALA A 111 -10.58 8.14 4.13
C ALA A 111 -11.57 6.99 4.38
N GLY A 112 -11.04 5.77 4.55
CA GLY A 112 -11.84 4.55 4.73
C GLY A 112 -12.40 3.96 3.44
N LEU A 113 -12.28 4.65 2.30
CA LEU A 113 -12.62 4.14 0.98
C LEU A 113 -11.42 3.39 0.37
N THR A 114 -11.70 2.56 -0.62
CA THR A 114 -10.68 1.99 -1.49
C THR A 114 -10.44 2.91 -2.69
N THR A 115 -9.32 2.75 -3.39
CA THR A 115 -9.05 3.50 -4.63
C THR A 115 -10.14 3.27 -5.68
N LEU A 116 -10.74 2.07 -5.73
CA LEU A 116 -11.86 1.76 -6.63
C LEU A 116 -13.12 2.56 -6.25
N GLN A 117 -13.45 2.64 -4.97
CA GLN A 117 -14.60 3.41 -4.50
C GLN A 117 -14.44 4.91 -4.76
N VAL A 118 -13.22 5.44 -4.56
CA VAL A 118 -12.91 6.84 -4.89
C VAL A 118 -13.05 7.07 -6.39
N LYS A 119 -12.56 6.16 -7.23
CA LYS A 119 -12.72 6.23 -8.68
C LYS A 119 -14.20 6.33 -9.07
N GLU A 120 -15.05 5.41 -8.59
CA GLU A 120 -16.48 5.37 -8.90
C GLU A 120 -17.21 6.65 -8.45
N GLU A 121 -16.88 7.15 -7.26
CA GLU A 121 -17.42 8.40 -6.72
C GLU A 121 -17.04 9.61 -7.60
N LEU A 122 -15.77 9.69 -8.04
CA LEU A 122 -15.31 10.76 -8.91
C LEU A 122 -15.93 10.68 -10.30
N GLU A 123 -16.00 9.48 -10.90
CA GLU A 123 -16.64 9.27 -12.19
C GLU A 123 -18.13 9.69 -12.15
N SER A 124 -18.83 9.37 -11.07
CA SER A 124 -20.23 9.78 -10.88
C SER A 124 -20.42 11.29 -10.79
N ARG A 125 -19.53 11.99 -10.06
CA ARG A 125 -19.62 13.45 -9.90
C ARG A 125 -19.23 14.18 -11.19
N ILE A 126 -18.13 13.79 -11.81
CA ILE A 126 -17.61 14.42 -13.02
C ILE A 126 -18.51 14.14 -14.23
N GLY A 127 -19.14 12.96 -14.26
CA GLY A 127 -20.09 12.58 -15.31
C GLY A 127 -21.34 13.45 -15.42
N GLN A 128 -21.56 14.36 -14.46
CA GLN A 128 -22.63 15.38 -14.57
C GLN A 128 -22.26 16.50 -15.55
N ASP A 129 -20.96 16.79 -15.71
CA ASP A 129 -20.46 17.90 -16.51
C ASP A 129 -19.64 17.44 -17.73
N VAL A 130 -19.08 16.22 -17.66
CA VAL A 130 -18.18 15.66 -18.68
C VAL A 130 -18.74 14.32 -19.16
N GLU A 131 -18.82 14.14 -20.44
CA GLU A 131 -19.26 12.89 -21.07
C GLU A 131 -18.15 11.82 -20.97
N ASP A 132 -18.51 10.64 -20.45
CA ASP A 132 -17.64 9.48 -20.32
C ASP A 132 -16.26 9.78 -19.69
N PRO A 133 -16.22 10.34 -18.47
CA PRO A 133 -14.96 10.59 -17.78
C PRO A 133 -14.32 9.26 -17.35
N ILE A 134 -13.02 9.12 -17.55
CA ILE A 134 -12.20 8.00 -17.09
C ILE A 134 -11.32 8.51 -15.97
N VAL A 135 -11.50 7.98 -14.76
CA VAL A 135 -10.73 8.35 -13.58
C VAL A 135 -9.75 7.23 -13.23
N ARG A 136 -8.48 7.59 -13.03
CA ARG A 136 -7.43 6.72 -12.52
C ARG A 136 -7.04 7.21 -11.13
N VAL A 137 -7.02 6.30 -10.16
CA VAL A 137 -6.63 6.56 -8.77
C VAL A 137 -5.55 5.55 -8.36
N GLU A 138 -4.40 6.05 -7.89
CA GLU A 138 -3.25 5.26 -7.42
C GLU A 138 -2.74 5.79 -6.08
#